data_b62c911761f7fd0f7d5aa41c9888d55c
#
_entry.id   b62c911761f7fd0f7d5aa41c9888d55c
#
_cell.length_a   1.000
_cell.length_b   1.000
_cell.length_c   1.000
_cell.angle_alpha   90.00
_cell.angle_beta   90.00
_cell.angle_gamma   90.00
#
_symmetry.space_group_name_H-M   'P 1'
#
loop_
_entity.id
_entity.type
_entity.pdbx_description
1 polymer ?
#
loop_
_entity_poly.entity_id
_entity_poly.type
_entity_poly.pdbx_seq_one_letter_code
_entity_poly.pdbx_strand_id
1 'polypeptide(L)'
;VPAGLATGEELLERLAGRHPEGVILSPYDAELFGHWWYEGVAWLEAVLRLLAQSPKVRPVTAREAVQGPAVRTALPEGSWGRGGDHRVWLNEKTPDHWAKAYRAEGATREAARRGVLPEGVLRQAMRELLLLEASDWPFLIDTGQAEAYARERYEEHARAFFHLLKGASPEELRALEERDNPFPEANPRLYLSQEA
;
A
#
# COMPACT_ATOMS: atom_id res chain seq x y z
N VAL A 1 12.55 -29.24 4.87
CA VAL A 1 11.22 -28.82 5.32
C VAL A 1 11.17 -29.07 6.84
N PRO A 2 10.91 -28.08 7.69
CA PRO A 2 10.77 -28.33 9.14
C PRO A 2 9.68 -29.37 9.37
N ALA A 3 10.00 -30.38 10.17
CA ALA A 3 9.05 -31.39 10.60
C ALA A 3 7.87 -30.72 11.34
N GLY A 4 6.69 -30.72 10.73
CA GLY A 4 5.47 -30.16 11.33
C GLY A 4 4.64 -29.25 10.43
N LEU A 5 5.09 -28.89 9.25
CA LEU A 5 4.24 -28.24 8.26
C LEU A 5 3.40 -29.30 7.54
N ALA A 6 2.07 -29.20 7.70
CA ALA A 6 1.12 -30.00 6.92
C ALA A 6 1.42 -29.85 5.43
N THR A 7 1.28 -30.91 4.65
CA THR A 7 1.32 -30.82 3.21
C THR A 7 0.23 -29.87 2.73
N GLY A 8 0.37 -29.26 1.56
CA GLY A 8 -0.68 -28.39 1.02
C GLY A 8 -2.04 -29.09 0.93
N GLU A 9 -2.05 -30.40 0.68
CA GLU A 9 -3.28 -31.22 0.66
C GLU A 9 -3.90 -31.35 2.04
N GLU A 10 -3.11 -31.66 3.09
CA GLU A 10 -3.59 -31.74 4.48
C GLU A 10 -4.16 -30.38 4.96
N LEU A 11 -3.51 -29.27 4.59
CA LEU A 11 -3.99 -27.94 4.89
C LEU A 11 -5.36 -27.68 4.22
N LEU A 12 -5.48 -27.98 2.93
CA LEU A 12 -6.73 -27.83 2.18
C LEU A 12 -7.85 -28.69 2.75
N GLU A 13 -7.56 -29.94 3.13
CA GLU A 13 -8.53 -30.83 3.77
C GLU A 13 -9.01 -30.32 5.12
N ARG A 14 -8.08 -29.83 5.94
CA ARG A 14 -8.42 -29.27 7.25
C ARG A 14 -9.25 -27.99 7.15
N LEU A 15 -8.97 -27.13 6.17
CA LEU A 15 -9.70 -25.90 5.92
C LEU A 15 -11.10 -26.21 5.36
N ALA A 16 -11.19 -27.07 4.36
CA ALA A 16 -12.47 -27.47 3.77
C ALA A 16 -13.37 -28.22 4.77
N GLY A 17 -12.78 -29.01 5.67
CA GLY A 17 -13.52 -29.71 6.73
C GLY A 17 -14.08 -28.78 7.81
N ARG A 18 -13.42 -27.63 8.05
CA ARG A 18 -13.88 -26.63 9.03
C ARG A 18 -14.91 -25.65 8.47
N HIS A 19 -14.85 -25.38 7.18
CA HIS A 19 -15.65 -24.37 6.49
C HIS A 19 -16.18 -24.94 5.16
N PRO A 20 -17.13 -25.90 5.23
CA PRO A 20 -17.66 -26.58 4.02
C PRO A 20 -18.33 -25.61 3.05
N GLU A 21 -18.83 -24.48 3.55
CA GLU A 21 -19.40 -23.39 2.76
C GLU A 21 -18.88 -22.07 3.30
N GLY A 22 -18.14 -21.33 2.49
CA GLY A 22 -17.59 -20.03 2.90
C GLY A 22 -16.37 -19.60 2.11
N VAL A 23 -15.82 -18.48 2.52
CA VAL A 23 -14.60 -17.90 1.96
C VAL A 23 -13.46 -18.00 2.98
N ILE A 24 -12.34 -18.53 2.56
CA ILE A 24 -11.10 -18.54 3.33
C ILE A 24 -10.21 -17.44 2.76
N LEU A 25 -9.90 -16.44 3.57
CA LEU A 25 -8.98 -15.36 3.23
C LEU A 25 -7.63 -15.61 3.88
N SER A 26 -6.55 -15.65 3.09
CA SER A 26 -5.17 -15.73 3.55
C SER A 26 -4.42 -14.50 3.07
N PRO A 27 -4.36 -13.42 3.85
CA PRO A 27 -3.61 -12.23 3.50
C PRO A 27 -2.12 -12.46 3.72
N TYR A 28 -1.32 -12.09 2.73
CA TYR A 28 0.14 -12.10 2.77
C TYR A 28 0.66 -10.80 2.19
N ASP A 29 1.68 -10.24 2.81
CA ASP A 29 2.44 -9.15 2.21
C ASP A 29 3.17 -9.65 0.96
N ALA A 30 3.05 -8.92 -0.14
CA ALA A 30 3.63 -9.34 -1.42
C ALA A 30 5.16 -9.48 -1.35
N GLU A 31 5.82 -8.64 -0.58
CA GLU A 31 7.27 -8.63 -0.38
C GLU A 31 7.79 -9.90 0.30
N LEU A 32 6.96 -10.55 1.13
CA LEU A 32 7.32 -11.80 1.79
C LEU A 32 7.86 -12.84 0.80
N PHE A 33 7.24 -12.93 -0.37
CA PHE A 33 7.57 -13.92 -1.40
C PHE A 33 8.82 -13.62 -2.23
N GLY A 34 9.40 -12.45 -2.10
CA GLY A 34 10.60 -12.08 -2.86
C GLY A 34 11.74 -11.54 -2.00
N HIS A 35 11.45 -11.18 -0.76
CA HIS A 35 12.37 -10.47 0.12
C HIS A 35 12.74 -11.29 1.36
N TRP A 36 11.75 -11.83 2.06
CA TRP A 36 11.97 -12.53 3.33
C TRP A 36 11.96 -14.06 3.22
N TRP A 37 11.30 -14.61 2.24
CA TRP A 37 11.12 -16.04 2.09
C TRP A 37 11.68 -16.50 0.75
N TYR A 38 12.85 -17.12 0.79
CA TYR A 38 13.57 -17.57 -0.41
C TYR A 38 12.73 -18.51 -1.30
N GLU A 39 12.04 -19.48 -0.71
CA GLU A 39 11.20 -20.44 -1.43
C GLU A 39 9.78 -19.94 -1.69
N GLY A 40 9.44 -18.73 -1.23
CA GLY A 40 8.08 -18.22 -1.22
C GLY A 40 7.40 -18.19 -2.58
N VAL A 41 8.12 -17.79 -3.63
CA VAL A 41 7.58 -17.78 -4.99
C VAL A 41 7.26 -19.18 -5.49
N ALA A 42 8.15 -20.13 -5.29
CA ALA A 42 7.94 -21.53 -5.68
C ALA A 42 6.81 -22.19 -4.87
N TRP A 43 6.73 -21.86 -3.58
CA TRP A 43 5.65 -22.31 -2.72
C TRP A 43 4.29 -21.76 -3.19
N LEU A 44 4.21 -20.48 -3.50
CA LEU A 44 2.99 -19.84 -3.99
C LEU A 44 2.53 -20.45 -5.32
N GLU A 45 3.47 -20.67 -6.25
CA GLU A 45 3.18 -21.38 -7.51
C GLU A 45 2.59 -22.77 -7.25
N ALA A 46 3.22 -23.56 -6.38
CA ALA A 46 2.75 -24.90 -6.04
C ALA A 46 1.33 -24.86 -5.42
N VAL A 47 1.07 -23.95 -4.50
CA VAL A 47 -0.25 -23.75 -3.89
C VAL A 47 -1.30 -23.41 -4.93
N LEU A 48 -1.02 -22.43 -5.82
CA LEU A 48 -1.97 -22.04 -6.86
C LEU A 48 -2.27 -23.18 -7.84
N ARG A 49 -1.26 -24.00 -8.20
CA ARG A 49 -1.45 -25.18 -9.04
C ARG A 49 -2.31 -26.27 -8.36
N LEU A 50 -2.11 -26.50 -7.07
CA LEU A 50 -2.92 -27.44 -6.28
C LEU A 50 -4.37 -26.93 -6.16
N LEU A 51 -4.56 -25.66 -5.87
CA LEU A 51 -5.90 -25.04 -5.80
C LEU A 51 -6.65 -25.14 -7.13
N ALA A 52 -5.96 -24.92 -8.26
CA ALA A 52 -6.56 -25.02 -9.59
C ALA A 52 -7.06 -26.44 -9.94
N GLN A 53 -6.48 -27.46 -9.29
CA GLN A 53 -6.87 -28.87 -9.49
C GLN A 53 -7.78 -29.40 -8.38
N SER A 54 -8.02 -28.62 -7.32
CA SER A 54 -8.79 -29.07 -6.17
C SER A 54 -10.31 -29.15 -6.50
N PRO A 55 -10.96 -30.29 -6.26
CA PRO A 55 -12.42 -30.36 -6.36
C PRO A 55 -13.14 -29.78 -5.14
N LYS A 56 -12.39 -29.50 -4.05
CA LYS A 56 -12.96 -29.07 -2.75
C LYS A 56 -12.88 -27.57 -2.52
N VAL A 57 -11.88 -26.90 -3.12
CA VAL A 57 -11.60 -25.47 -2.91
C VAL A 57 -11.42 -24.81 -4.26
N ARG A 58 -12.19 -23.77 -4.52
CA ARG A 58 -12.09 -22.95 -5.73
C ARG A 58 -11.36 -21.64 -5.43
N PRO A 59 -10.23 -21.35 -6.06
CA PRO A 59 -9.61 -20.04 -5.93
C PRO A 59 -10.51 -18.96 -6.55
N VAL A 60 -10.64 -17.86 -5.83
CA VAL A 60 -11.44 -16.70 -6.26
C VAL A 60 -10.69 -15.42 -5.96
N THR A 61 -10.97 -14.38 -6.72
CA THR A 61 -10.50 -13.04 -6.39
C THR A 61 -11.31 -12.45 -5.24
N ALA A 62 -10.74 -11.46 -4.53
CA ALA A 62 -11.47 -10.73 -3.49
C ALA A 62 -12.77 -10.12 -4.07
N ARG A 63 -12.73 -9.62 -5.31
CA ARG A 63 -13.91 -9.07 -6.02
C ARG A 63 -15.03 -10.11 -6.19
N GLU A 64 -14.70 -11.34 -6.52
CA GLU A 64 -15.70 -12.42 -6.62
C GLU A 64 -16.22 -12.80 -5.24
N ALA A 65 -15.34 -12.90 -4.25
CA ALA A 65 -15.71 -13.28 -2.89
C ALA A 65 -16.75 -12.32 -2.26
N VAL A 66 -16.61 -11.00 -2.49
CA VAL A 66 -17.52 -9.99 -1.92
C VAL A 66 -18.88 -9.91 -2.62
N GLN A 67 -19.10 -10.65 -3.72
CA GLN A 67 -20.42 -10.75 -4.36
C GLN A 67 -21.37 -11.72 -3.63
N GLY A 68 -20.83 -12.53 -2.73
CA GLY A 68 -21.62 -13.45 -1.91
C GLY A 68 -22.35 -12.77 -0.74
N PRO A 69 -23.04 -13.55 0.09
CA PRO A 69 -23.69 -13.03 1.29
C PRO A 69 -22.70 -12.34 2.21
N ALA A 70 -23.04 -11.14 2.64
CA ALA A 70 -22.21 -10.34 3.53
C ALA A 70 -22.85 -10.23 4.93
N VAL A 71 -22.02 -10.30 5.96
CA VAL A 71 -22.43 -10.05 7.33
C VAL A 71 -22.05 -8.61 7.68
N ARG A 72 -23.03 -7.82 8.11
CA ARG A 72 -22.77 -6.47 8.59
C ARG A 72 -22.17 -6.55 9.99
N THR A 73 -20.98 -6.01 10.16
CA THR A 73 -20.28 -5.99 11.46
C THR A 73 -19.57 -4.65 11.67
N ALA A 74 -19.35 -4.30 12.93
CA ALA A 74 -18.46 -3.21 13.30
C ALA A 74 -17.01 -3.74 13.34
N LEU A 75 -16.12 -3.09 12.64
CA LEU A 75 -14.69 -3.38 12.74
C LEU A 75 -14.10 -2.52 13.86
N PRO A 76 -13.39 -3.11 14.83
CA PRO A 76 -12.67 -2.33 15.82
C PRO A 76 -11.55 -1.54 15.13
N GLU A 77 -11.27 -0.36 15.64
CA GLU A 77 -10.08 0.39 15.25
C GLU A 77 -8.83 -0.38 15.67
N GLY A 78 -7.80 -0.35 14.83
CA GLY A 78 -6.56 -1.06 15.11
C GLY A 78 -5.61 -1.10 13.93
N SER A 79 -4.45 -1.68 14.17
CA SER A 79 -3.44 -1.97 13.17
C SER A 79 -2.71 -3.28 13.46
N TRP A 80 -1.87 -3.73 12.53
CA TRP A 80 -0.96 -4.85 12.75
C TRP A 80 0.27 -4.47 13.59
N GLY A 81 0.48 -3.18 13.85
CA GLY A 81 1.62 -2.67 14.59
C GLY A 81 1.63 -3.08 16.07
N ARG A 82 2.75 -2.78 16.72
CA ARG A 82 2.96 -3.04 18.14
C ARG A 82 1.79 -2.52 18.99
N GLY A 83 1.17 -3.41 19.75
CA GLY A 83 0.04 -3.09 20.61
C GLY A 83 -1.32 -3.07 19.90
N GLY A 84 -1.37 -3.29 18.59
CA GLY A 84 -2.61 -3.31 17.82
C GLY A 84 -3.26 -1.93 17.61
N ASP A 85 -2.56 -0.86 17.95
CA ASP A 85 -2.97 0.52 17.76
C ASP A 85 -2.06 1.24 16.73
N HIS A 86 -2.18 2.55 16.59
CA HIS A 86 -1.47 3.33 15.57
C HIS A 86 -0.12 3.89 16.02
N ARG A 87 0.36 3.54 17.23
CA ARG A 87 1.57 4.12 17.84
C ARG A 87 2.86 3.94 17.06
N VAL A 88 2.93 2.94 16.17
CA VAL A 88 4.10 2.74 15.30
C VAL A 88 4.22 3.85 14.25
N TRP A 89 3.09 4.35 13.77
CA TRP A 89 3.05 5.39 12.74
C TRP A 89 2.77 6.78 13.28
N LEU A 90 2.04 6.86 14.41
CA LEU A 90 1.64 8.12 15.02
C LEU A 90 2.16 8.19 16.47
N ASN A 91 3.29 8.85 16.65
CA ASN A 91 3.96 9.00 17.94
C ASN A 91 4.76 10.32 17.96
N GLU A 92 5.49 10.57 19.06
CA GLU A 92 6.27 11.79 19.26
C GLU A 92 7.42 12.02 18.27
N LYS A 93 7.85 10.98 17.52
CA LYS A 93 8.93 11.06 16.52
C LYS A 93 8.43 11.42 15.12
N THR A 94 7.13 11.31 14.85
CA THR A 94 6.55 11.35 13.51
C THR A 94 5.64 12.53 13.19
N PRO A 95 5.40 13.52 14.07
CA PRO A 95 4.44 14.61 13.81
C PRO A 95 4.84 15.45 12.60
N ASP A 96 6.12 15.60 12.35
CA ASP A 96 6.70 16.36 11.23
C ASP A 96 6.35 15.75 9.86
N HIS A 97 6.42 14.41 9.77
CA HIS A 97 6.01 13.66 8.60
C HIS A 97 4.52 13.88 8.29
N TRP A 98 3.64 13.69 9.28
CA TRP A 98 2.21 13.85 9.12
C TRP A 98 1.81 15.29 8.78
N ALA A 99 2.43 16.27 9.42
CA ALA A 99 2.18 17.69 9.12
C ALA A 99 2.51 18.03 7.66
N LYS A 100 3.59 17.44 7.10
CA LYS A 100 3.95 17.61 5.69
C LYS A 100 2.97 16.91 4.75
N ALA A 101 2.61 15.66 5.06
CA ALA A 101 1.64 14.89 4.28
C ALA A 101 0.30 15.64 4.17
N TYR A 102 -0.32 16.00 5.27
CA TYR A 102 -1.60 16.73 5.27
C TYR A 102 -1.53 18.09 4.57
N ARG A 103 -0.42 18.81 4.72
CA ARG A 103 -0.24 20.07 3.99
C ARG A 103 -0.13 19.83 2.48
N ALA A 104 0.53 18.76 2.05
CA ALA A 104 0.65 18.40 0.65
C ALA A 104 -0.70 17.93 0.07
N GLU A 105 -1.48 17.13 0.79
CA GLU A 105 -2.85 16.76 0.41
C GLU A 105 -3.73 18.00 0.18
N GLY A 106 -3.73 18.93 1.13
CA GLY A 106 -4.49 20.17 1.03
C GLY A 106 -4.08 21.00 -0.20
N ALA A 107 -2.77 21.09 -0.46
CA ALA A 107 -2.24 21.77 -1.62
C ALA A 107 -2.61 21.08 -2.95
N THR A 108 -2.65 19.74 -2.99
CA THR A 108 -3.09 18.96 -4.15
C THR A 108 -4.55 19.25 -4.49
N ARG A 109 -5.44 19.22 -3.49
CA ARG A 109 -6.87 19.57 -3.67
C ARG A 109 -7.04 20.96 -4.23
N GLU A 110 -6.33 21.92 -3.66
CA GLU A 110 -6.38 23.31 -4.10
C GLU A 110 -5.84 23.48 -5.54
N ALA A 111 -4.73 22.87 -5.86
CA ALA A 111 -4.15 22.89 -7.22
C ALA A 111 -5.10 22.26 -8.25
N ALA A 112 -5.72 21.12 -7.91
CA ALA A 112 -6.69 20.44 -8.75
C ALA A 112 -7.96 21.32 -9.00
N ARG A 113 -8.47 21.98 -7.94
CA ARG A 113 -9.62 22.89 -8.07
C ARG A 113 -9.32 24.11 -8.93
N ARG A 114 -8.16 24.71 -8.77
CA ARG A 114 -7.76 25.89 -9.57
C ARG A 114 -7.58 25.57 -11.04
N GLY A 115 -7.12 24.36 -11.37
CA GLY A 115 -6.95 23.91 -12.74
C GLY A 115 -5.93 24.71 -13.56
N VAL A 116 -5.01 25.45 -12.92
CA VAL A 116 -4.06 26.34 -13.59
C VAL A 116 -2.72 25.67 -13.89
N LEU A 117 -2.44 24.53 -13.28
CA LEU A 117 -1.20 23.79 -13.50
C LEU A 117 -1.33 22.87 -14.71
N PRO A 118 -0.27 22.71 -15.52
CA PRO A 118 -0.21 21.70 -16.56
C PRO A 118 -0.47 20.30 -15.98
N GLU A 119 -1.20 19.47 -16.72
CA GLU A 119 -1.58 18.14 -16.26
C GLU A 119 -0.39 17.25 -15.87
N GLY A 120 0.73 17.31 -16.65
CA GLY A 120 1.95 16.58 -16.33
C GLY A 120 2.56 17.00 -15.00
N VAL A 121 2.58 18.31 -14.71
CA VAL A 121 3.07 18.83 -13.41
C VAL A 121 2.20 18.34 -12.26
N LEU A 122 0.89 18.41 -12.42
CA LEU A 122 -0.04 17.98 -11.37
C LEU A 122 0.02 16.47 -11.15
N ARG A 123 0.22 15.68 -12.22
CA ARG A 123 0.41 14.22 -12.14
C ARG A 123 1.68 13.86 -11.41
N GLN A 124 2.81 14.52 -11.72
CA GLN A 124 4.05 14.26 -11.02
C GLN A 124 3.98 14.73 -9.56
N ALA A 125 3.36 15.86 -9.27
CA ALA A 125 3.11 16.28 -7.90
C ALA A 125 2.29 15.23 -7.12
N MET A 126 1.29 14.61 -7.74
CA MET A 126 0.55 13.53 -7.11
C MET A 126 1.42 12.29 -6.83
N ARG A 127 2.35 11.94 -7.72
CA ARG A 127 3.30 10.83 -7.48
C ARG A 127 4.20 11.13 -6.28
N GLU A 128 4.74 12.36 -6.20
CA GLU A 128 5.55 12.78 -5.06
C GLU A 128 4.73 12.77 -3.75
N LEU A 129 3.45 13.16 -3.80
CA LEU A 129 2.56 13.06 -2.66
C LEU A 129 2.39 11.61 -2.20
N LEU A 130 2.07 10.68 -3.10
CA LEU A 130 1.91 9.26 -2.77
C LEU A 130 3.20 8.65 -2.19
N LEU A 131 4.36 9.04 -2.70
CA LEU A 131 5.66 8.63 -2.16
C LEU A 131 5.95 9.27 -0.79
N LEU A 132 5.56 10.51 -0.58
CA LEU A 132 5.63 11.18 0.72
C LEU A 132 4.77 10.49 1.77
N GLU A 133 3.57 10.02 1.39
CA GLU A 133 2.59 9.37 2.28
C GLU A 133 2.91 7.91 2.59
N ALA A 134 3.97 7.34 2.02
CA ALA A 134 4.32 5.95 2.26
C ALA A 134 4.47 5.66 3.77
N SER A 135 3.74 4.67 4.25
CA SER A 135 3.68 4.31 5.67
C SER A 135 4.99 3.75 6.21
N ASP A 136 5.91 3.40 5.31
CA ASP A 136 7.26 2.95 5.65
C ASP A 136 8.08 4.02 6.35
N TRP A 137 7.90 5.30 5.99
CA TRP A 137 8.70 6.36 6.60
C TRP A 137 8.50 6.47 8.12
N PRO A 138 7.28 6.66 8.64
CA PRO A 138 7.05 6.66 10.08
C PRO A 138 7.38 5.31 10.73
N PHE A 139 7.19 4.18 10.06
CA PHE A 139 7.58 2.87 10.57
C PHE A 139 9.10 2.76 10.78
N LEU A 140 9.92 3.14 9.79
CA LEU A 140 11.37 3.11 9.89
C LEU A 140 11.90 4.10 10.95
N ILE A 141 11.23 5.23 11.13
CA ILE A 141 11.53 6.20 12.19
C ILE A 141 11.25 5.63 13.58
N ASP A 142 10.08 4.98 13.77
CA ASP A 142 9.72 4.38 15.05
C ASP A 142 10.65 3.24 15.44
N THR A 143 10.91 2.33 14.49
CA THR A 143 11.75 1.14 14.74
C THR A 143 13.24 1.46 14.83
N GLY A 144 13.67 2.62 14.33
CA GLY A 144 15.07 3.02 14.32
C GLY A 144 15.95 2.23 13.34
N GLN A 145 15.37 1.39 12.48
CA GLN A 145 16.14 0.55 11.54
C GLN A 145 16.85 1.37 10.47
N ALA A 146 16.21 2.45 9.98
CA ALA A 146 16.76 3.34 8.98
C ALA A 146 16.19 4.76 9.11
N GLU A 147 16.20 5.33 10.33
CA GLU A 147 15.56 6.61 10.62
C GLU A 147 16.10 7.76 9.74
N ALA A 148 17.41 7.89 9.61
CA ALA A 148 18.03 8.95 8.81
C ALA A 148 17.60 8.86 7.34
N TYR A 149 17.62 7.66 6.77
CA TYR A 149 17.16 7.39 5.41
C TYR A 149 15.68 7.75 5.23
N ALA A 150 14.82 7.31 6.13
CA ALA A 150 13.39 7.60 6.06
C ALA A 150 13.13 9.12 6.08
N ARG A 151 13.80 9.85 6.98
CA ARG A 151 13.69 11.31 7.06
C ARG A 151 14.18 12.00 5.79
N GLU A 152 15.31 11.59 5.24
CA GLU A 152 15.84 12.12 3.99
C GLU A 152 14.85 11.91 2.83
N ARG A 153 14.32 10.69 2.69
CA ARG A 153 13.41 10.33 1.59
C ARG A 153 12.11 11.11 1.63
N TYR A 154 11.40 11.13 2.75
CA TYR A 154 10.14 11.89 2.79
C TYR A 154 10.36 13.41 2.62
N GLU A 155 11.50 13.94 3.08
CA GLU A 155 11.85 15.34 2.84
C GLU A 155 12.14 15.63 1.37
N GLU A 156 12.80 14.71 0.66
CA GLU A 156 13.01 14.84 -0.79
C GLU A 156 11.68 14.88 -1.53
N HIS A 157 10.76 13.95 -1.26
CA HIS A 157 9.45 13.93 -1.88
C HIS A 157 8.63 15.17 -1.55
N ALA A 158 8.66 15.64 -0.30
CA ALA A 158 8.00 16.88 0.09
C ALA A 158 8.57 18.10 -0.67
N ARG A 159 9.90 18.20 -0.80
CA ARG A 159 10.55 19.28 -1.57
C ARG A 159 10.18 19.23 -3.04
N ALA A 160 10.25 18.05 -3.66
CA ALA A 160 9.88 17.86 -5.06
C ALA A 160 8.41 18.24 -5.29
N PHE A 161 7.50 17.78 -4.44
CA PHE A 161 6.09 18.13 -4.48
C PHE A 161 5.85 19.64 -4.48
N PHE A 162 6.36 20.35 -3.45
CA PHE A 162 6.15 21.78 -3.34
C PHE A 162 6.88 22.61 -4.41
N HIS A 163 7.99 22.10 -4.93
CA HIS A 163 8.69 22.71 -6.06
C HIS A 163 7.83 22.66 -7.34
N LEU A 164 7.26 21.49 -7.65
CA LEU A 164 6.35 21.31 -8.79
C LEU A 164 5.16 22.28 -8.72
N LEU A 165 4.54 22.43 -7.56
CA LEU A 165 3.39 23.35 -7.41
C LEU A 165 3.77 24.83 -7.54
N LYS A 166 5.04 25.20 -7.32
CA LYS A 166 5.53 26.58 -7.48
C LYS A 166 5.91 26.93 -8.94
N GLY A 167 6.07 25.94 -9.79
CA GLY A 167 6.41 26.10 -11.19
C GLY A 167 7.79 25.56 -11.53
N ALA A 168 7.90 24.22 -11.66
CA ALA A 168 9.10 23.57 -12.16
C ALA A 168 9.27 23.81 -13.66
N SER A 169 10.52 23.89 -14.11
CA SER A 169 10.84 23.92 -15.54
C SER A 169 10.51 22.58 -16.22
N PRO A 170 10.39 22.54 -17.56
CA PRO A 170 10.20 21.28 -18.28
C PRO A 170 11.33 20.27 -18.07
N GLU A 171 12.56 20.74 -17.87
CA GLU A 171 13.73 19.90 -17.60
C GLU A 171 13.65 19.27 -16.20
N GLU A 172 13.29 20.05 -15.19
CA GLU A 172 13.11 19.59 -13.82
C GLU A 172 11.94 18.60 -13.74
N LEU A 173 10.83 18.85 -14.43
CA LEU A 173 9.71 17.92 -14.51
C LEU A 173 10.16 16.58 -15.08
N ARG A 174 10.87 16.57 -16.20
CA ARG A 174 11.37 15.32 -16.81
C ARG A 174 12.31 14.57 -15.89
N ALA A 175 13.23 15.25 -15.22
CA ALA A 175 14.14 14.63 -14.28
C ALA A 175 13.41 13.95 -13.09
N LEU A 176 12.31 14.56 -12.62
CA LEU A 176 11.46 13.97 -11.59
C LEU A 176 10.66 12.77 -12.13
N GLU A 177 10.11 12.87 -13.34
CA GLU A 177 9.39 11.76 -13.99
C GLU A 177 10.30 10.55 -14.28
N GLU A 178 11.56 10.76 -14.60
CA GLU A 178 12.53 9.69 -14.80
C GLU A 178 12.95 9.03 -13.47
N ARG A 179 13.06 9.80 -12.41
CA ARG A 179 13.47 9.31 -11.09
C ARG A 179 12.33 8.63 -10.34
N ASP A 180 11.17 9.24 -10.32
CA ASP A 180 10.02 8.84 -9.51
C ASP A 180 8.79 8.65 -10.41
N ASN A 181 8.65 7.47 -11.00
CA ASN A 181 7.57 7.12 -11.92
C ASN A 181 6.70 5.94 -11.43
N PRO A 182 6.27 5.87 -10.18
CA PRO A 182 5.22 4.95 -9.77
C PRO A 182 3.87 5.45 -10.28
N PHE A 183 2.92 4.55 -10.44
CA PHE A 183 1.53 4.89 -10.77
C PHE A 183 1.41 5.80 -12.02
N PRO A 184 1.77 5.31 -13.23
CA PRO A 184 1.73 6.13 -14.44
C PRO A 184 0.32 6.66 -14.76
N GLU A 185 -0.73 6.00 -14.26
CA GLU A 185 -2.14 6.40 -14.39
C GLU A 185 -2.62 7.37 -13.31
N ALA A 186 -1.74 7.83 -12.42
CA ALA A 186 -2.12 8.75 -11.34
C ALA A 186 -2.91 9.95 -11.89
N ASN A 187 -4.13 10.14 -11.39
CA ASN A 187 -5.02 11.19 -11.86
C ASN A 187 -5.44 12.09 -10.70
N PRO A 188 -4.88 13.30 -10.60
CA PRO A 188 -5.19 14.24 -9.53
C PRO A 188 -6.66 14.66 -9.47
N ARG A 189 -7.38 14.57 -10.58
CA ARG A 189 -8.82 14.92 -10.65
C ARG A 189 -9.70 13.99 -9.82
N LEU A 190 -9.20 12.80 -9.45
CA LEU A 190 -9.91 11.91 -8.55
C LEU A 190 -10.12 12.52 -7.16
N TYR A 191 -9.28 13.45 -6.72
CA TYR A 191 -9.48 14.20 -5.48
C TYR A 191 -10.67 15.14 -5.52
N LEU A 192 -11.18 15.49 -6.71
CA LEU A 192 -12.35 16.35 -6.86
C LEU A 192 -13.66 15.56 -6.84
N SER A 193 -13.63 14.26 -7.12
CA SER A 193 -14.83 13.42 -7.23
C SER A 193 -15.36 12.92 -5.87
N GLN A 194 -14.68 13.17 -4.78
CA GLN A 194 -15.04 12.69 -3.45
C GLN A 194 -15.87 13.69 -2.62
N GLU A 195 -16.25 14.82 -3.20
CA GLU A 195 -17.05 15.86 -2.53
C GLU A 195 -18.54 15.83 -2.93
N ALA A 196 -19.05 14.69 -3.42
CA ALA A 196 -20.46 14.49 -3.75
C ALA A 196 -21.18 13.60 -2.73
#